data_5c6337d864a9b1c8d7a5caa7da45557f
#
_entry.id   5c6337d864a9b1c8d7a5caa7da45557f
#
_cell.length_a   1.000
_cell.length_b   1.000
_cell.length_c   1.000
_cell.angle_alpha   90.00
_cell.angle_beta   90.00
_cell.angle_gamma   90.00
#
_symmetry.space_group_name_H-M   'P 1'
#
loop_
_entity.id
_entity.type
_entity.pdbx_description
1 polymer ?
#
loop_
_entity_poly.entity_id
_entity_poly.type
_entity_poly.pdbx_seq_one_letter_code
_entity_poly.pdbx_strand_id
1 'polypeptide(L)'
;RFRCVEAWSMVVPWDGFPLRKLLDRVKPMGNAKYVKFTSFLDPESAPGQQRDYYPWPYVEGLRLDEAMNDLTLLVGGVYGKPLPKQNGSPWRLIVPWKYGFKSIKSIVRIELTDTMPTSLWMAAGPSEYGFYANVNPEVDHPRWSQKRERPLGNWFGKIDTLMFNGY
;
A
#
# COMPACT_ATOMS: atom_id res chain seq x y z
N ARG A 1 -3.15 -11.33 -4.30
CA ARG A 1 -2.00 -11.67 -3.44
C ARG A 1 -1.42 -10.42 -2.79
N PHE A 2 -0.95 -10.54 -1.55
CA PHE A 2 -0.37 -9.45 -0.78
C PHE A 2 1.01 -9.86 -0.27
N ARG A 3 2.04 -9.02 -0.42
CA ARG A 3 3.43 -9.31 -0.06
C ARG A 3 3.99 -8.18 0.81
N CYS A 4 4.36 -8.49 2.02
CA CYS A 4 5.01 -7.55 2.92
C CYS A 4 6.51 -7.39 2.59
N VAL A 5 7.06 -6.21 2.78
CA VAL A 5 8.52 -5.97 2.69
C VAL A 5 9.30 -6.84 3.68
N GLU A 6 8.71 -7.25 4.79
CA GLU A 6 9.29 -8.16 5.80
C GLU A 6 9.27 -9.65 5.39
N ALA A 7 9.13 -9.94 4.10
CA ALA A 7 9.23 -11.28 3.54
C ALA A 7 8.16 -12.28 4.03
N TRP A 8 6.94 -11.82 4.23
CA TRP A 8 5.77 -12.69 4.37
C TRP A 8 4.69 -12.32 3.36
N SER A 9 3.80 -13.26 3.05
CA SER A 9 2.73 -13.05 2.07
C SER A 9 1.43 -13.73 2.50
N MET A 10 0.33 -13.29 1.90
CA MET A 10 -1.00 -13.89 2.07
C MET A 10 -1.83 -13.74 0.81
N VAL A 11 -2.86 -14.56 0.66
CA VAL A 11 -3.91 -14.41 -0.36
C VAL A 11 -5.20 -14.04 0.37
N VAL A 12 -5.81 -12.94 -0.05
CA VAL A 12 -7.02 -12.41 0.57
C VAL A 12 -8.00 -12.00 -0.51
N PRO A 13 -9.27 -12.43 -0.47
CA PRO A 13 -10.31 -11.97 -1.39
C PRO A 13 -10.79 -10.58 -0.96
N TRP A 14 -10.30 -9.56 -1.64
CA TRP A 14 -10.69 -8.17 -1.43
C TRP A 14 -11.95 -7.82 -2.22
N ASP A 15 -12.84 -7.04 -1.63
CA ASP A 15 -14.06 -6.54 -2.27
C ASP A 15 -13.92 -5.04 -2.51
N GLY A 16 -13.82 -4.66 -3.79
CA GLY A 16 -13.55 -3.28 -4.19
C GLY A 16 -13.67 -3.08 -5.69
N PHE A 17 -13.13 -1.97 -6.17
CA PHE A 17 -13.14 -1.62 -7.59
C PHE A 17 -11.82 -0.93 -7.98
N PRO A 18 -11.45 -0.95 -9.29
CA PRO A 18 -10.28 -0.23 -9.76
C PRO A 18 -10.34 1.26 -9.43
N LEU A 19 -9.27 1.78 -8.81
CA LEU A 19 -9.18 3.19 -8.40
C LEU A 19 -9.42 4.14 -9.57
N ARG A 20 -9.01 3.74 -10.79
CA ARG A 20 -9.23 4.55 -12.00
C ARG A 20 -10.69 4.94 -12.21
N LYS A 21 -11.66 4.09 -11.81
CA LYS A 21 -13.08 4.43 -11.92
C LYS A 21 -13.48 5.67 -11.11
N LEU A 22 -12.80 5.93 -10.00
CA LEU A 22 -12.95 7.16 -9.23
C LEU A 22 -12.22 8.32 -9.92
N LEU A 23 -10.96 8.09 -10.34
CA LEU A 23 -10.14 9.13 -10.97
C LEU A 23 -10.74 9.62 -12.29
N ASP A 24 -11.30 8.73 -13.11
CA ASP A 24 -11.99 9.08 -14.36
C ASP A 24 -13.19 10.04 -14.12
N ARG A 25 -13.86 9.92 -12.97
CA ARG A 25 -14.97 10.82 -12.61
C ARG A 25 -14.51 12.22 -12.21
N VAL A 26 -13.36 12.33 -11.52
CA VAL A 26 -12.82 13.61 -11.08
C VAL A 26 -12.00 14.31 -12.16
N LYS A 27 -11.68 13.62 -13.24
CA LYS A 27 -10.96 14.16 -14.42
C LYS A 27 -9.68 14.90 -14.03
N PRO A 28 -8.57 14.18 -13.74
CA PRO A 28 -7.31 14.79 -13.34
C PRO A 28 -6.88 15.91 -14.30
N MET A 29 -6.41 17.03 -13.75
CA MET A 29 -5.82 18.10 -14.58
C MET A 29 -4.56 17.63 -15.27
N GLY A 30 -4.21 18.21 -16.43
CA GLY A 30 -3.10 17.74 -17.27
C GLY A 30 -1.71 17.81 -16.63
N ASN A 31 -1.54 18.56 -15.54
CA ASN A 31 -0.30 18.63 -14.77
C ASN A 31 -0.20 17.61 -13.63
N ALA A 32 -1.26 16.84 -13.34
CA ALA A 32 -1.24 15.80 -12.31
C ALA A 32 -0.31 14.65 -12.71
N LYS A 33 0.66 14.34 -11.87
CA LYS A 33 1.66 13.26 -12.07
C LYS A 33 1.55 12.15 -11.06
N TYR A 34 1.01 12.47 -9.89
CA TYR A 34 0.92 11.56 -8.74
C TYR A 34 -0.45 11.63 -8.08
N VAL A 35 -0.78 10.56 -7.37
CA VAL A 35 -1.92 10.50 -6.46
C VAL A 35 -1.38 10.31 -5.05
N LYS A 36 -1.74 11.22 -4.14
CA LYS A 36 -1.38 11.18 -2.73
C LYS A 36 -2.58 10.74 -1.91
N PHE A 37 -2.35 9.83 -0.99
CA PHE A 37 -3.35 9.30 -0.07
C PHE A 37 -2.96 9.65 1.35
N THR A 38 -3.94 10.05 2.16
CA THR A 38 -3.74 10.34 3.59
C THR A 38 -4.71 9.51 4.41
N SER A 39 -4.20 8.84 5.43
CA SER A 39 -4.96 8.08 6.41
C SER A 39 -5.52 9.01 7.50
N PHE A 40 -6.51 8.52 8.26
CA PHE A 40 -7.02 9.24 9.42
C PHE A 40 -5.92 9.51 10.47
N LEU A 41 -6.12 10.56 11.25
CA LEU A 41 -5.31 10.89 12.42
C LEU A 41 -6.24 11.04 13.63
N ASP A 42 -6.17 10.11 14.55
CA ASP A 42 -6.94 10.11 15.80
C ASP A 42 -6.15 9.31 16.87
N PRO A 43 -5.21 9.96 17.56
CA PRO A 43 -4.37 9.29 18.57
C PRO A 43 -5.13 8.75 19.78
N GLU A 44 -6.35 9.24 20.03
CA GLU A 44 -7.20 8.73 21.12
C GLU A 44 -7.76 7.36 20.79
N SER A 45 -8.32 7.19 19.57
CA SER A 45 -8.85 5.91 19.09
C SER A 45 -7.78 4.96 18.58
N ALA A 46 -6.61 5.47 18.18
CA ALA A 46 -5.50 4.71 17.63
C ALA A 46 -4.19 5.00 18.37
N PRO A 47 -3.96 4.41 19.56
CA PRO A 47 -2.82 4.74 20.42
C PRO A 47 -1.44 4.58 19.76
N GLY A 48 -1.33 3.77 18.68
CA GLY A 48 -0.11 3.69 17.88
C GLY A 48 0.30 5.00 17.23
N GLN A 49 -0.65 5.92 17.03
CA GLN A 49 -0.40 7.25 16.45
C GLN A 49 0.15 8.27 17.49
N GLN A 50 0.23 7.91 18.75
CA GLN A 50 0.89 8.70 19.79
C GLN A 50 2.43 8.60 19.73
N ARG A 51 2.95 7.69 18.92
CA ARG A 51 4.39 7.50 18.76
C ARG A 51 4.96 8.59 17.85
N ASP A 52 5.68 9.53 18.45
CA ASP A 52 6.23 10.75 17.83
C ASP A 52 7.38 10.49 16.83
N TYR A 53 8.01 9.32 16.90
CA TYR A 53 9.07 8.94 15.95
C TYR A 53 8.54 8.57 14.55
N TYR A 54 7.22 8.41 14.37
CA TYR A 54 6.61 8.31 13.05
C TYR A 54 5.94 9.62 12.64
N PRO A 55 6.12 10.08 11.41
CA PRO A 55 5.51 11.30 10.89
C PRO A 55 4.03 11.09 10.53
N TRP A 56 3.17 10.91 11.54
CA TRP A 56 1.73 10.79 11.34
C TRP A 56 1.09 12.08 10.79
N PRO A 57 -0.02 12.03 10.02
CA PRO A 57 -0.75 10.83 9.59
C PRO A 57 0.02 9.98 8.58
N TYR A 58 -0.41 8.73 8.40
CA TYR A 58 0.14 7.89 7.35
C TYR A 58 -0.16 8.51 5.99
N VAL A 59 0.88 8.79 5.23
CA VAL A 59 0.80 9.27 3.84
C VAL A 59 1.40 8.22 2.92
N GLU A 60 0.78 8.05 1.75
CA GLU A 60 1.31 7.19 0.68
C GLU A 60 1.08 7.85 -0.68
N GLY A 61 1.86 7.43 -1.67
CA GLY A 61 1.75 7.95 -3.03
C GLY A 61 1.92 6.90 -4.11
N LEU A 62 1.28 7.15 -5.25
CA LEU A 62 1.47 6.41 -6.49
C LEU A 62 1.74 7.40 -7.62
N ARG A 63 2.45 6.97 -8.67
CA ARG A 63 2.40 7.67 -9.95
C ARG A 63 0.98 7.59 -10.50
N LEU A 64 0.59 8.57 -11.32
CA LEU A 64 -0.75 8.60 -11.90
C LEU A 64 -1.05 7.36 -12.76
N ASP A 65 -0.09 6.90 -13.55
CA ASP A 65 -0.23 5.69 -14.36
C ASP A 65 -0.38 4.41 -13.52
N GLU A 66 0.32 4.32 -12.38
CA GLU A 66 0.13 3.23 -11.40
C GLU A 66 -1.25 3.27 -10.75
N ALA A 67 -1.73 4.46 -10.43
CA ALA A 67 -3.07 4.67 -9.87
C ALA A 67 -4.19 4.36 -10.88
N MET A 68 -3.93 4.57 -12.18
CA MET A 68 -4.84 4.28 -13.29
C MET A 68 -4.79 2.82 -13.74
N ASN A 69 -3.89 2.01 -13.21
CA ASN A 69 -3.80 0.58 -13.52
C ASN A 69 -5.02 -0.17 -12.96
N ASP A 70 -5.58 -1.10 -13.73
CA ASP A 70 -6.76 -1.89 -13.34
C ASP A 70 -6.57 -2.73 -12.07
N LEU A 71 -5.34 -3.10 -11.76
CA LEU A 71 -4.99 -3.85 -10.55
C LEU A 71 -4.85 -2.97 -9.30
N THR A 72 -4.83 -1.64 -9.44
CA THR A 72 -4.89 -0.72 -8.30
C THR A 72 -6.33 -0.61 -7.82
N LEU A 73 -6.63 -1.19 -6.66
CA LEU A 73 -8.00 -1.28 -6.15
C LEU A 73 -8.23 -0.33 -4.98
N LEU A 74 -9.39 0.34 -4.99
CA LEU A 74 -9.98 0.95 -3.81
C LEU A 74 -10.95 -0.06 -3.20
N VAL A 75 -10.69 -0.47 -1.95
CA VAL A 75 -11.32 -1.63 -1.32
C VAL A 75 -12.08 -1.20 -0.08
N GLY A 76 -13.33 -1.62 0.02
CA GLY A 76 -14.23 -1.39 1.17
C GLY A 76 -14.67 -2.67 1.88
N GLY A 77 -14.26 -3.86 1.37
CA GLY A 77 -14.64 -5.14 1.93
C GLY A 77 -13.57 -6.22 1.81
N VAL A 78 -13.79 -7.30 2.53
CA VAL A 78 -12.95 -8.50 2.54
C VAL A 78 -13.82 -9.73 2.85
N TYR A 79 -13.65 -10.83 2.11
CA TYR A 79 -14.47 -12.04 2.24
C TYR A 79 -15.98 -11.77 2.13
N GLY A 80 -16.42 -10.86 1.25
CA GLY A 80 -17.81 -10.49 1.06
C GLY A 80 -18.43 -9.70 2.23
N LYS A 81 -17.60 -9.13 3.14
CA LYS A 81 -18.04 -8.36 4.30
C LYS A 81 -17.36 -6.99 4.32
N PRO A 82 -17.97 -5.96 4.96
CA PRO A 82 -17.29 -4.69 5.17
C PRO A 82 -15.94 -4.86 5.88
N LEU A 83 -14.98 -4.02 5.54
CA LEU A 83 -13.66 -4.04 6.18
C LEU A 83 -13.78 -3.82 7.69
N PRO A 84 -13.15 -4.67 8.52
CA PRO A 84 -12.91 -4.36 9.93
C PRO A 84 -12.01 -3.13 10.08
N LYS A 85 -12.11 -2.41 11.21
CA LYS A 85 -11.32 -1.20 11.50
C LYS A 85 -9.82 -1.44 11.33
N GLN A 86 -9.28 -2.51 11.91
CA GLN A 86 -7.85 -2.86 11.83
C GLN A 86 -7.37 -3.20 10.40
N ASN A 87 -8.28 -3.57 9.51
CA ASN A 87 -7.97 -3.88 8.11
C ASN A 87 -8.05 -2.65 7.19
N GLY A 88 -8.46 -1.49 7.72
CA GLY A 88 -8.43 -0.22 7.00
C GLY A 88 -9.81 0.32 6.58
N SER A 89 -10.87 -0.02 7.35
CA SER A 89 -12.19 0.60 7.17
C SER A 89 -12.13 2.14 7.17
N PRO A 90 -13.01 2.87 6.43
CA PRO A 90 -13.97 2.33 5.46
C PRO A 90 -13.35 1.98 4.11
N TRP A 91 -12.24 2.61 3.72
CA TRP A 91 -11.56 2.43 2.44
C TRP A 91 -10.06 2.26 2.61
N ARG A 92 -9.52 1.31 1.87
CA ARG A 92 -8.09 1.09 1.75
C ARG A 92 -7.66 0.91 0.31
N LEU A 93 -6.37 1.10 0.07
CA LEU A 93 -5.74 0.79 -1.21
C LEU A 93 -5.21 -0.65 -1.21
N ILE A 94 -5.25 -1.30 -2.38
CA ILE A 94 -4.53 -2.54 -2.68
C ILE A 94 -3.78 -2.34 -3.99
N VAL A 95 -2.45 -2.51 -3.93
CA VAL A 95 -1.55 -2.44 -5.08
C VAL A 95 -0.75 -3.74 -5.09
N PRO A 96 -1.25 -4.80 -5.76
CA PRO A 96 -0.79 -6.16 -5.54
C PRO A 96 0.66 -6.43 -5.97
N TRP A 97 1.19 -5.69 -6.95
CA TRP A 97 2.59 -5.84 -7.40
C TRP A 97 3.62 -5.07 -6.58
N LYS A 98 3.15 -4.26 -5.60
CA LYS A 98 4.02 -3.49 -4.69
C LYS A 98 4.04 -4.12 -3.30
N TYR A 99 5.09 -3.82 -2.54
CA TYR A 99 5.13 -4.20 -1.13
C TYR A 99 3.94 -3.62 -0.36
N GLY A 100 3.46 -4.37 0.62
CA GLY A 100 2.20 -4.11 1.31
C GLY A 100 2.08 -2.73 1.98
N PHE A 101 3.19 -2.08 2.35
CA PHE A 101 3.13 -0.74 2.94
C PHE A 101 2.62 0.33 1.96
N LYS A 102 2.68 0.08 0.63
CA LYS A 102 2.06 0.95 -0.38
C LYS A 102 0.53 0.89 -0.38
N SER A 103 -0.05 -0.14 0.23
CA SER A 103 -1.49 -0.36 0.31
C SER A 103 -2.07 0.30 1.57
N ILE A 104 -2.05 1.64 1.60
CA ILE A 104 -2.50 2.47 2.73
C ILE A 104 -3.93 2.11 3.20
N LYS A 105 -4.15 2.15 4.53
CA LYS A 105 -5.42 1.85 5.19
C LYS A 105 -6.15 3.11 5.64
N SER A 106 -7.48 3.00 5.82
CA SER A 106 -8.33 4.03 6.44
C SER A 106 -8.14 5.39 5.79
N ILE A 107 -8.31 5.42 4.47
CA ILE A 107 -8.09 6.62 3.65
C ILE A 107 -9.18 7.65 3.96
N VAL A 108 -8.77 8.88 4.28
CA VAL A 108 -9.67 10.02 4.49
C VAL A 108 -9.49 11.10 3.44
N ARG A 109 -8.37 11.07 2.67
CA ARG A 109 -8.09 12.06 1.64
C ARG A 109 -7.32 11.45 0.48
N ILE A 110 -7.73 11.81 -0.75
CA ILE A 110 -7.05 11.48 -2.01
C ILE A 110 -6.82 12.80 -2.74
N GLU A 111 -5.56 13.08 -3.10
CA GLU A 111 -5.14 14.32 -3.75
C GLU A 111 -4.38 14.00 -5.03
N LEU A 112 -4.64 14.77 -6.07
CA LEU A 112 -3.85 14.78 -7.30
C LEU A 112 -2.79 15.88 -7.19
N THR A 113 -1.53 15.55 -7.50
CA THR A 113 -0.40 16.47 -7.36
C THR A 113 0.59 16.32 -8.52
N ASP A 114 1.32 17.38 -8.84
CA ASP A 114 2.43 17.39 -9.80
C ASP A 114 3.77 17.02 -9.14
N THR A 115 3.83 17.03 -7.81
CA THR A 115 5.02 16.75 -7.02
C THR A 115 4.92 15.37 -6.38
N MET A 116 6.02 14.60 -6.41
CA MET A 116 6.09 13.28 -5.80
C MET A 116 5.89 13.36 -4.28
N PRO A 117 4.86 12.69 -3.73
CA PRO A 117 4.63 12.70 -2.28
C PRO A 117 5.72 11.94 -1.53
N THR A 118 6.14 12.48 -0.38
CA THR A 118 6.95 11.72 0.58
C THR A 118 6.03 10.86 1.43
N SER A 119 6.21 9.53 1.40
CA SER A 119 5.41 8.61 2.22
C SER A 119 5.93 8.57 3.66
N LEU A 120 5.09 8.05 4.60
CA LEU A 120 5.49 7.87 6.00
C LEU A 120 6.78 7.07 6.12
N TRP A 121 6.91 5.95 5.39
CA TRP A 121 8.09 5.12 5.47
C TRP A 121 9.32 5.74 4.82
N MET A 122 9.17 6.51 3.73
CA MET A 122 10.28 7.28 3.15
C MET A 122 10.81 8.32 4.14
N ALA A 123 9.94 8.95 4.92
CA ALA A 123 10.34 9.93 5.93
C ALA A 123 10.95 9.26 7.18
N ALA A 124 10.39 8.13 7.62
CA ALA A 124 10.85 7.41 8.81
C ALA A 124 12.14 6.61 8.60
N GLY A 125 12.35 6.09 7.37
CA GLY A 125 13.51 5.24 7.04
C GLY A 125 13.97 5.43 5.59
N PRO A 126 14.54 6.60 5.24
CA PRO A 126 14.83 6.95 3.84
C PRO A 126 15.89 6.07 3.19
N SER A 127 16.73 5.39 3.96
CA SER A 127 17.71 4.42 3.47
C SER A 127 17.13 3.03 3.21
N GLU A 128 15.91 2.75 3.68
CA GLU A 128 15.29 1.42 3.64
C GLU A 128 14.05 1.37 2.73
N TYR A 129 13.34 2.50 2.57
CA TYR A 129 12.05 2.55 1.89
C TYR A 129 12.03 3.58 0.76
N GLY A 130 11.78 3.09 -0.45
CA GLY A 130 11.65 3.93 -1.64
C GLY A 130 10.19 4.18 -2.04
N PHE A 131 9.98 5.15 -2.94
CA PHE A 131 8.66 5.53 -3.42
C PHE A 131 7.97 4.41 -4.22
N TYR A 132 8.69 3.76 -5.13
CA TYR A 132 8.09 2.75 -6.03
C TYR A 132 7.76 1.46 -5.31
N ALA A 133 8.68 0.91 -4.54
CA ALA A 133 8.51 -0.26 -3.68
C ALA A 133 7.81 -1.44 -4.38
N ASN A 134 8.18 -1.71 -5.63
CA ASN A 134 7.73 -2.87 -6.37
C ASN A 134 8.35 -4.14 -5.77
N VAL A 135 7.59 -5.22 -5.70
CA VAL A 135 8.12 -6.51 -5.24
C VAL A 135 9.19 -6.98 -6.22
N ASN A 136 10.43 -7.07 -5.74
CA ASN A 136 11.58 -7.49 -6.53
C ASN A 136 12.48 -8.41 -5.70
N PRO A 137 12.57 -9.72 -6.05
CA PRO A 137 13.42 -10.68 -5.35
C PRO A 137 14.92 -10.44 -5.53
N GLU A 138 15.33 -9.64 -6.52
CA GLU A 138 16.74 -9.36 -6.84
C GLU A 138 17.28 -8.12 -6.08
N VAL A 139 16.39 -7.34 -5.46
CA VAL A 139 16.75 -6.15 -4.67
C VAL A 139 16.39 -6.39 -3.22
N ASP A 140 17.41 -6.68 -2.41
CA ASP A 140 17.25 -6.95 -0.99
C ASP A 140 16.93 -5.68 -0.19
N HIS A 141 16.24 -5.84 0.93
CA HIS A 141 16.17 -4.81 1.96
C HIS A 141 17.54 -4.72 2.67
N PRO A 142 18.00 -3.54 3.15
CA PRO A 142 19.30 -3.42 3.80
C PRO A 142 19.56 -4.41 4.95
N ARG A 143 18.50 -4.92 5.58
CA ARG A 143 18.60 -5.81 6.75
C ARG A 143 18.22 -7.27 6.48
N TRP A 144 17.59 -7.60 5.33
CA TRP A 144 17.19 -8.97 5.00
C TRP A 144 17.00 -9.18 3.50
N SER A 145 17.04 -10.43 3.07
CA SER A 145 16.83 -10.81 1.67
C SER A 145 15.36 -10.83 1.28
N GLN A 146 15.08 -10.42 0.03
CA GLN A 146 13.76 -10.48 -0.58
C GLN A 146 13.53 -11.71 -1.47
N LYS A 147 14.53 -12.57 -1.63
CA LYS A 147 14.48 -13.73 -2.56
C LYS A 147 13.42 -14.76 -2.19
N ARG A 148 13.15 -14.90 -0.91
CA ARG A 148 12.18 -15.89 -0.40
C ARG A 148 11.21 -15.27 0.58
N GLU A 149 9.98 -15.79 0.62
CA GLU A 149 8.93 -15.31 1.47
C GLU A 149 8.21 -16.44 2.20
N ARG A 150 7.58 -16.10 3.33
CA ARG A 150 6.76 -17.03 4.12
C ARG A 150 5.28 -16.74 3.86
N PRO A 151 4.55 -17.59 3.11
CA PRO A 151 3.10 -17.50 3.02
C PRO A 151 2.47 -17.79 4.39
N LEU A 152 1.56 -16.92 4.85
CA LEU A 152 0.82 -17.14 6.09
C LEU A 152 -0.10 -18.37 5.92
N GLY A 153 -0.12 -19.24 6.93
CA GLY A 153 -0.85 -20.51 6.89
C GLY A 153 -0.13 -21.64 6.15
N ASN A 154 1.05 -21.40 5.60
CA ASN A 154 1.85 -22.45 4.96
C ASN A 154 2.82 -23.09 5.97
N TRP A 155 2.62 -24.37 6.26
CA TRP A 155 3.46 -25.19 7.15
C TRP A 155 4.77 -25.66 6.47
N PHE A 156 4.86 -25.57 5.11
CA PHE A 156 5.98 -26.08 4.32
C PHE A 156 7.17 -25.12 4.20
N GLY A 157 7.14 -23.99 4.92
CA GLY A 157 8.25 -23.06 4.99
C GLY A 157 8.20 -21.94 3.96
N LYS A 158 9.38 -21.43 3.56
CA LYS A 158 9.52 -20.32 2.62
C LYS A 158 9.42 -20.79 1.18
N ILE A 159 8.79 -19.97 0.33
CA ILE A 159 8.76 -20.13 -1.12
C ILE A 159 9.59 -19.01 -1.78
N ASP A 160 9.90 -19.15 -3.08
CA ASP A 160 10.56 -18.10 -3.83
C ASP A 160 9.62 -16.92 -4.08
N THR A 161 10.13 -15.72 -3.93
CA THR A 161 9.40 -14.48 -4.22
C THR A 161 9.31 -14.28 -5.73
N LEU A 162 8.13 -14.00 -6.24
CA LEU A 162 7.91 -13.68 -7.65
C LEU A 162 8.12 -12.18 -7.90
N MET A 163 8.79 -11.84 -9.01
CA MET A 163 8.88 -10.46 -9.51
C MET A 163 7.48 -9.86 -9.61
N PHE A 164 7.32 -8.61 -9.16
CA PHE A 164 6.01 -7.94 -9.09
C PHE A 164 4.92 -8.76 -8.39
N ASN A 165 5.32 -9.65 -7.46
CA ASN A 165 4.40 -10.53 -6.73
C ASN A 165 3.59 -11.48 -7.65
N GLY A 166 4.07 -11.72 -8.87
CA GLY A 166 3.45 -12.60 -9.87
C GLY A 166 2.36 -11.94 -10.73
N TYR A 167 2.35 -10.59 -10.79
CA TYR A 167 1.42 -9.80 -11.63
C TYR A 167 2.11 -9.20 -12.85
#